data_f3a4a92e20d6039307ff354afa6ea68f
#
_entry.id   f3a4a92e20d6039307ff354afa6ea68f
#
_cell.length_a   1.000
_cell.length_b   1.000
_cell.length_c   1.000
_cell.angle_alpha   90.00
_cell.angle_beta   90.00
_cell.angle_gamma   90.00
#
_symmetry.space_group_name_H-M   'P 1'
#
loop_
_entity.id
_entity.type
_entity.pdbx_description
1 polymer ?
#
loop_
_entity_poly.entity_id
_entity_poly.type
_entity_poly.pdbx_seq_one_letter_code
_entity_poly.pdbx_strand_id
1 'polypeptide(L)'
;KTTGIYIYGSNYDIAGKKVTVNAESQVRNEDSKSRSFRFFAKILDADGKEVGHFDGERYTLKPGETKTVKVSGLLNNAHFWSWGYGYLYTVKTLLKADDGSKIDDVVTKTGFRKTQFGEGKFYLNDRAIMMHGYAQRTSNEWPGVGMSVPTWLSDYSNKLMVESGGNLVRWMHVCPWKQDIESCDRVGLIQAMPAGDAEKDVFDRRWEQRLELMKEAIIYNRNNPSIIFYESGNRGVSREHMLQMKAIRDEFDPHGGRASGSREMLNINEAEYGGEMLYINKSKKHPMWSMEYHRDE
;
A
#
# COMPACT_ATOMS: atom_id res chain seq x y z
N LYS A 1 3.42 20.07 -8.20
CA LYS A 1 3.47 18.94 -7.26
C LYS A 1 3.54 17.67 -8.09
N THR A 2 4.41 16.74 -7.76
CA THR A 2 4.55 15.43 -8.41
C THR A 2 3.95 14.32 -7.55
N THR A 3 3.72 13.14 -8.12
CA THR A 3 3.23 11.97 -7.38
C THR A 3 4.35 11.20 -6.67
N GLY A 4 5.61 11.70 -6.73
CA GLY A 4 6.76 11.10 -6.05
C GLY A 4 7.18 9.73 -6.58
N ILE A 5 7.74 8.93 -5.66
CA ILE A 5 8.29 7.59 -5.94
C ILE A 5 7.20 6.53 -5.86
N TYR A 6 7.27 5.55 -6.76
CA TYR A 6 6.49 4.34 -6.72
C TYR A 6 7.38 3.12 -6.93
N ILE A 7 7.39 2.22 -5.96
CA ILE A 7 8.22 1.00 -5.96
C ILE A 7 7.30 -0.21 -5.87
N TYR A 8 7.50 -1.16 -6.78
CA TYR A 8 6.68 -2.37 -6.82
C TYR A 8 7.46 -3.57 -7.37
N GLY A 9 7.00 -4.76 -7.03
CA GLY A 9 7.54 -5.99 -7.57
C GLY A 9 6.69 -6.53 -8.73
N SER A 10 7.33 -7.19 -9.67
CA SER A 10 6.69 -7.95 -10.74
C SER A 10 7.44 -9.26 -10.99
N ASN A 11 6.87 -10.17 -11.79
CA ASN A 11 7.52 -11.45 -12.14
C ASN A 11 8.01 -12.20 -10.90
N TYR A 12 7.13 -12.33 -9.89
CA TYR A 12 7.45 -13.03 -8.65
C TYR A 12 7.66 -14.52 -8.87
N ASP A 13 8.80 -15.02 -8.44
CA ASP A 13 9.10 -16.44 -8.23
C ASP A 13 9.31 -16.66 -6.73
N ILE A 14 8.25 -17.02 -6.04
CA ILE A 14 8.27 -17.16 -4.57
C ILE A 14 9.19 -18.31 -4.15
N ALA A 15 9.09 -19.47 -4.83
CA ALA A 15 9.89 -20.64 -4.53
C ALA A 15 11.38 -20.41 -4.84
N GLY A 16 11.69 -19.78 -5.98
CA GLY A 16 13.05 -19.41 -6.38
C GLY A 16 13.61 -18.16 -5.71
N LYS A 17 12.82 -17.49 -4.85
CA LYS A 17 13.20 -16.26 -4.14
C LYS A 17 13.69 -15.16 -5.09
N LYS A 18 12.90 -14.90 -6.15
CA LYS A 18 13.23 -13.88 -7.15
C LYS A 18 12.06 -12.93 -7.38
N VAL A 19 12.38 -11.68 -7.65
CA VAL A 19 11.39 -10.67 -8.04
C VAL A 19 12.05 -9.61 -8.92
N THR A 20 11.35 -9.15 -9.95
CA THR A 20 11.74 -7.93 -10.65
C THR A 20 11.29 -6.74 -9.82
N VAL A 21 12.24 -5.95 -9.33
CA VAL A 21 11.98 -4.69 -8.64
C VAL A 21 11.88 -3.59 -9.66
N ASN A 22 10.81 -2.81 -9.59
CA ASN A 22 10.55 -1.64 -10.42
C ASN A 22 10.52 -0.41 -9.53
N ALA A 23 11.17 0.66 -9.96
CA ALA A 23 11.09 1.98 -9.35
C ALA A 23 10.72 3.01 -10.41
N GLU A 24 9.69 3.77 -10.13
CA GLU A 24 9.23 4.89 -10.95
C GLU A 24 9.29 6.17 -10.13
N SER A 25 9.63 7.28 -10.78
CA SER A 25 9.58 8.62 -10.18
C SER A 25 8.97 9.61 -11.14
N GLN A 26 8.06 10.43 -10.66
CA GLN A 26 7.62 11.58 -11.41
C GLN A 26 8.55 12.75 -11.14
N VAL A 27 9.40 13.06 -12.12
CA VAL A 27 10.46 14.09 -12.03
C VAL A 27 10.02 15.34 -12.79
N ARG A 28 10.19 16.51 -12.17
CA ARG A 28 9.94 17.81 -12.78
C ARG A 28 11.22 18.61 -12.85
N ASN A 29 11.51 19.19 -14.00
CA ASN A 29 12.61 20.14 -14.15
C ASN A 29 12.14 21.55 -13.76
N GLU A 30 12.61 22.05 -12.62
CA GLU A 30 12.32 23.41 -12.14
C GLU A 30 13.38 24.45 -12.50
N ASP A 31 14.43 24.02 -13.23
CA ASP A 31 15.46 24.94 -13.73
C ASP A 31 14.96 25.70 -14.97
N SER A 32 15.58 26.83 -15.25
CA SER A 32 15.38 27.66 -16.48
C SER A 32 15.98 27.06 -17.74
N LYS A 33 16.78 25.99 -17.63
CA LYS A 33 17.44 25.29 -18.74
C LYS A 33 17.07 23.85 -18.81
N SER A 34 17.19 23.22 -19.97
CA SER A 34 17.07 21.77 -20.12
C SER A 34 18.10 21.03 -19.25
N ARG A 35 17.68 19.98 -18.59
CA ARG A 35 18.54 19.15 -17.74
C ARG A 35 18.52 17.71 -18.20
N SER A 36 19.72 17.12 -18.27
CA SER A 36 19.89 15.69 -18.55
C SER A 36 20.36 14.96 -17.31
N PHE A 37 19.85 13.75 -17.13
CA PHE A 37 20.18 12.90 -15.99
C PHE A 37 19.92 11.43 -16.30
N ARG A 38 20.45 10.54 -15.43
CA ARG A 38 20.08 9.12 -15.35
C ARG A 38 19.39 8.84 -14.03
N PHE A 39 18.44 7.91 -14.06
CA PHE A 39 17.72 7.45 -12.88
C PHE A 39 18.27 6.09 -12.45
N PHE A 40 18.61 5.95 -11.17
CA PHE A 40 19.18 4.74 -10.57
C PHE A 40 18.36 4.27 -9.39
N ALA A 41 18.43 2.98 -9.11
CA ALA A 41 17.91 2.43 -7.86
C ALA A 41 18.94 1.50 -7.21
N LYS A 42 19.15 1.67 -5.90
CA LYS A 42 19.92 0.78 -5.06
C LYS A 42 19.01 0.13 -4.04
N ILE A 43 19.13 -1.18 -3.88
CA ILE A 43 18.35 -1.95 -2.94
C ILE A 43 19.28 -2.40 -1.81
N LEU A 44 18.95 -2.00 -0.58
CA LEU A 44 19.65 -2.44 0.62
C LEU A 44 18.75 -3.39 1.39
N ASP A 45 19.32 -4.45 1.91
CA ASP A 45 18.63 -5.38 2.81
C ASP A 45 18.40 -4.79 4.21
N ALA A 46 17.88 -5.61 5.13
CA ALA A 46 17.59 -5.18 6.51
C ALA A 46 18.86 -4.77 7.28
N ASP A 47 20.01 -5.33 6.93
CA ASP A 47 21.31 -5.03 7.54
C ASP A 47 22.02 -3.85 6.87
N GLY A 48 21.42 -3.25 5.85
CA GLY A 48 21.96 -2.13 5.10
C GLY A 48 22.98 -2.51 4.01
N LYS A 49 23.12 -3.80 3.71
CA LYS A 49 23.97 -4.30 2.62
C LYS A 49 23.30 -4.09 1.28
N GLU A 50 24.05 -3.61 0.28
CA GLU A 50 23.56 -3.50 -1.09
C GLU A 50 23.38 -4.90 -1.70
N VAL A 51 22.14 -5.22 -2.09
CA VAL A 51 21.73 -6.50 -2.69
C VAL A 51 21.19 -6.35 -4.11
N GLY A 52 21.07 -5.12 -4.58
CA GLY A 52 20.69 -4.79 -5.96
C GLY A 52 21.11 -3.38 -6.35
N HIS A 53 21.52 -3.24 -7.60
CA HIS A 53 21.85 -1.95 -8.21
C HIS A 53 21.33 -1.97 -9.64
N PHE A 54 20.49 -0.99 -9.98
CA PHE A 54 19.84 -0.92 -11.29
C PHE A 54 20.12 0.44 -11.92
N ASP A 55 20.65 0.40 -13.13
CA ASP A 55 20.95 1.57 -13.93
C ASP A 55 19.82 1.78 -14.95
N GLY A 56 19.21 2.95 -14.88
CA GLY A 56 18.15 3.33 -15.81
C GLY A 56 18.67 4.13 -17.02
N GLU A 57 17.73 4.47 -17.86
CA GLU A 57 17.99 5.24 -19.07
C GLU A 57 18.38 6.68 -18.75
N ARG A 58 18.95 7.35 -19.77
CA ARG A 58 19.21 8.79 -19.75
C ARG A 58 17.97 9.55 -20.20
N TYR A 59 17.59 10.54 -19.42
CA TYR A 59 16.46 11.43 -19.69
C TYR A 59 16.95 12.86 -19.89
N THR A 60 16.22 13.63 -20.69
CA THR A 60 16.39 15.08 -20.81
C THR A 60 15.03 15.73 -20.69
N LEU A 61 14.90 16.70 -19.77
CA LEU A 61 13.68 17.46 -19.53
C LEU A 61 13.89 18.94 -19.82
N LYS A 62 12.95 19.53 -20.53
CA LYS A 62 12.88 20.98 -20.76
C LYS A 62 12.47 21.71 -19.47
N PRO A 63 12.68 23.04 -19.37
CA PRO A 63 12.14 23.83 -18.28
C PRO A 63 10.65 23.60 -18.05
N GLY A 64 10.25 23.35 -16.81
CA GLY A 64 8.87 23.08 -16.41
C GLY A 64 8.29 21.72 -16.81
N GLU A 65 9.03 20.92 -17.58
CA GLU A 65 8.57 19.58 -18.01
C GLU A 65 8.54 18.62 -16.83
N THR A 66 7.47 17.82 -16.76
CA THR A 66 7.31 16.73 -15.81
C THR A 66 7.23 15.41 -16.56
N LYS A 67 7.99 14.40 -16.13
CA LYS A 67 8.03 13.08 -16.77
C LYS A 67 8.18 11.98 -15.72
N THR A 68 7.51 10.86 -15.94
CA THR A 68 7.76 9.63 -15.17
C THR A 68 8.97 8.92 -15.75
N VAL A 69 9.99 8.73 -14.91
CA VAL A 69 11.21 7.98 -15.20
C VAL A 69 11.19 6.66 -14.50
N LYS A 70 11.83 5.64 -15.08
CA LYS A 70 11.72 4.26 -14.63
C LYS A 70 13.08 3.57 -14.62
N VAL A 71 13.24 2.65 -13.67
CA VAL A 71 14.34 1.68 -13.64
C VAL A 71 13.82 0.37 -13.06
N SER A 72 14.33 -0.75 -13.55
CA SER A 72 13.98 -2.07 -13.05
C SER A 72 15.17 -3.02 -13.08
N GLY A 73 15.12 -4.05 -12.23
CA GLY A 73 16.13 -5.08 -12.21
C GLY A 73 15.71 -6.29 -11.38
N LEU A 74 16.39 -7.40 -11.60
CA LEU A 74 16.12 -8.65 -10.89
C LEU A 74 16.80 -8.63 -9.52
N LEU A 75 16.01 -8.86 -8.47
CA LEU A 75 16.48 -9.13 -7.13
C LEU A 75 16.45 -10.65 -6.88
N ASN A 76 17.62 -11.23 -6.63
CA ASN A 76 17.79 -12.63 -6.25
C ASN A 76 17.86 -12.78 -4.73
N ASN A 77 17.57 -13.98 -4.24
CA ASN A 77 17.52 -14.30 -2.80
C ASN A 77 16.60 -13.33 -2.03
N ALA A 78 15.49 -12.96 -2.66
CA ALA A 78 14.53 -12.03 -2.09
C ALA A 78 13.86 -12.59 -0.83
N HIS A 79 13.72 -11.74 0.17
CA HIS A 79 12.87 -11.96 1.32
C HIS A 79 11.51 -11.30 1.06
N PHE A 80 10.46 -12.10 1.05
CA PHE A 80 9.12 -11.58 0.78
C PHE A 80 8.41 -11.20 2.08
N TRP A 81 7.89 -9.98 2.11
CA TRP A 81 7.06 -9.51 3.20
C TRP A 81 5.84 -10.43 3.37
N SER A 82 5.54 -10.81 4.60
CA SER A 82 4.42 -11.70 4.92
C SER A 82 3.87 -11.43 6.32
N TRP A 83 2.74 -12.03 6.64
CA TRP A 83 2.21 -12.05 7.99
C TRP A 83 3.23 -12.62 8.98
N GLY A 84 3.45 -11.89 10.07
CA GLY A 84 4.44 -12.22 11.09
C GLY A 84 5.89 -12.13 10.63
N TYR A 85 6.13 -11.69 9.40
CA TYR A 85 7.45 -11.49 8.82
C TYR A 85 7.52 -10.16 8.06
N GLY A 86 7.69 -9.09 8.82
CA GLY A 86 7.75 -7.72 8.34
C GLY A 86 9.09 -7.35 7.70
N TYR A 87 9.59 -8.14 6.75
CA TYR A 87 10.90 -7.88 6.13
C TYR A 87 10.82 -6.69 5.18
N LEU A 88 11.67 -5.69 5.42
CA LEU A 88 11.71 -4.46 4.64
C LEU A 88 13.10 -4.24 4.03
N TYR A 89 13.08 -3.78 2.78
CA TYR A 89 14.24 -3.24 2.09
C TYR A 89 14.26 -1.73 2.18
N THR A 90 15.45 -1.16 2.08
CA THR A 90 15.64 0.27 1.84
C THR A 90 15.99 0.46 0.36
N VAL A 91 15.11 1.11 -0.39
CA VAL A 91 15.34 1.46 -1.79
C VAL A 91 15.77 2.92 -1.85
N LYS A 92 16.99 3.16 -2.36
CA LYS A 92 17.52 4.49 -2.64
C LYS A 92 17.41 4.75 -4.13
N THR A 93 16.55 5.69 -4.52
CA THR A 93 16.46 6.17 -5.90
C THR A 93 17.28 7.44 -6.04
N LEU A 94 18.02 7.57 -7.13
CA LEU A 94 18.96 8.67 -7.36
C LEU A 94 18.80 9.23 -8.77
N LEU A 95 18.86 10.55 -8.88
CA LEU A 95 19.08 11.27 -10.11
C LEU A 95 20.53 11.73 -10.15
N LYS A 96 21.26 11.36 -11.20
CA LYS A 96 22.65 11.79 -11.43
C LYS A 96 22.79 12.50 -12.75
N ALA A 97 23.55 13.58 -12.77
CA ALA A 97 23.96 14.27 -13.98
C ALA A 97 24.92 13.43 -14.81
N ASP A 98 25.19 13.87 -16.04
CA ASP A 98 26.10 13.16 -16.97
C ASP A 98 27.56 13.08 -16.44
N ASP A 99 27.97 14.02 -15.60
CA ASP A 99 29.27 14.01 -14.91
C ASP A 99 29.32 13.10 -13.67
N GLY A 100 28.21 12.41 -13.35
CA GLY A 100 28.09 11.53 -12.20
C GLY A 100 27.71 12.23 -10.89
N SER A 101 27.60 13.55 -10.86
CA SER A 101 27.18 14.30 -9.68
C SER A 101 25.72 13.98 -9.33
N LYS A 102 25.43 13.91 -8.02
CA LYS A 102 24.07 13.68 -7.53
C LYS A 102 23.25 14.95 -7.69
N ILE A 103 22.10 14.84 -8.35
CA ILE A 103 21.10 15.91 -8.46
C ILE A 103 20.09 15.81 -7.32
N ASP A 104 19.53 14.59 -7.10
CA ASP A 104 18.49 14.35 -6.09
C ASP A 104 18.49 12.88 -5.67
N ASP A 105 17.97 12.59 -4.48
CA ASP A 105 17.77 11.22 -4.01
C ASP A 105 16.58 11.10 -3.08
N VAL A 106 15.94 9.93 -3.13
CA VAL A 106 14.85 9.57 -2.21
C VAL A 106 15.11 8.21 -1.60
N VAL A 107 14.91 8.11 -0.29
CA VAL A 107 15.02 6.86 0.46
C VAL A 107 13.63 6.37 0.82
N THR A 108 13.28 5.17 0.38
CA THR A 108 11.98 4.55 0.62
C THR A 108 12.17 3.19 1.30
N LYS A 109 11.50 2.97 2.43
CA LYS A 109 11.37 1.62 3.00
C LYS A 109 10.16 0.94 2.38
N THR A 110 10.33 -0.28 1.90
CA THR A 110 9.26 -1.08 1.28
C THR A 110 9.54 -2.56 1.42
N GLY A 111 8.53 -3.39 1.18
CA GLY A 111 8.65 -4.84 1.13
C GLY A 111 8.01 -5.37 -0.15
N PHE A 112 8.52 -6.49 -0.64
CA PHE A 112 7.98 -7.14 -1.84
C PHE A 112 7.13 -8.34 -1.44
N ARG A 113 5.95 -8.44 -2.03
CA ARG A 113 5.00 -9.54 -1.79
C ARG A 113 4.13 -9.77 -3.01
N LYS A 114 3.77 -11.01 -3.24
CA LYS A 114 2.82 -11.41 -4.27
C LYS A 114 1.44 -11.56 -3.63
N THR A 115 0.43 -10.93 -4.22
CA THR A 115 -0.96 -11.04 -3.80
C THR A 115 -1.83 -11.53 -4.94
N GLN A 116 -2.85 -12.32 -4.62
CA GLN A 116 -3.86 -12.78 -5.58
C GLN A 116 -5.22 -12.81 -4.88
N PHE A 117 -6.25 -12.41 -5.61
CA PHE A 117 -7.63 -12.37 -5.13
C PHE A 117 -8.48 -13.15 -6.13
N GLY A 118 -9.16 -14.18 -5.67
CA GLY A 118 -10.00 -14.99 -6.55
C GLY A 118 -10.43 -16.29 -5.89
N GLU A 119 -11.36 -16.99 -6.48
CA GLU A 119 -11.91 -18.25 -5.98
C GLU A 119 -12.43 -18.16 -4.52
N GLY A 120 -12.90 -16.99 -4.13
CA GLY A 120 -13.34 -16.70 -2.77
C GLY A 120 -12.21 -16.60 -1.73
N LYS A 121 -10.95 -16.51 -2.17
CA LYS A 121 -9.76 -16.54 -1.31
C LYS A 121 -8.82 -15.37 -1.58
N PHE A 122 -8.05 -15.05 -0.57
CA PHE A 122 -6.88 -14.19 -0.65
C PHE A 122 -5.61 -15.05 -0.53
N TYR A 123 -4.65 -14.81 -1.41
CA TYR A 123 -3.35 -15.47 -1.37
C TYR A 123 -2.25 -14.44 -1.16
N LEU A 124 -1.35 -14.75 -0.24
CA LEU A 124 -0.13 -14.01 0.03
C LEU A 124 1.07 -14.93 -0.20
N ASN A 125 1.95 -14.56 -1.15
CA ASN A 125 3.12 -15.36 -1.52
C ASN A 125 2.75 -16.83 -1.81
N ASP A 126 1.74 -17.03 -2.65
CA ASP A 126 1.19 -18.31 -3.10
C ASP A 126 0.52 -19.16 -1.99
N ARG A 127 0.30 -18.61 -0.80
CA ARG A 127 -0.41 -19.27 0.30
C ARG A 127 -1.76 -18.63 0.54
N ALA A 128 -2.82 -19.43 0.62
CA ALA A 128 -4.13 -18.94 1.02
C ALA A 128 -4.11 -18.49 2.47
N ILE A 129 -4.60 -17.28 2.72
CA ILE A 129 -4.69 -16.67 4.04
C ILE A 129 -6.16 -16.44 4.38
N MET A 130 -6.60 -16.96 5.54
CA MET A 130 -7.86 -16.57 6.13
C MET A 130 -7.65 -15.30 6.97
N MET A 131 -8.50 -14.30 6.75
CA MET A 131 -8.44 -13.05 7.50
C MET A 131 -9.08 -13.25 8.90
N HIS A 132 -8.30 -12.97 9.93
CA HIS A 132 -8.77 -12.86 11.32
C HIS A 132 -7.93 -11.79 12.02
N GLY A 133 -8.62 -10.86 12.61
CA GLY A 133 -7.98 -9.68 13.19
C GLY A 133 -9.01 -8.84 13.94
N TYR A 134 -8.83 -7.55 13.89
CA TYR A 134 -9.69 -6.63 14.61
C TYR A 134 -9.90 -5.34 13.82
N ALA A 135 -10.98 -4.64 14.14
CA ALA A 135 -11.23 -3.29 13.71
C ALA A 135 -10.75 -2.33 14.80
N GLN A 136 -9.93 -1.36 14.42
CA GLN A 136 -9.27 -0.44 15.34
C GLN A 136 -9.41 1.01 14.87
N ARG A 137 -9.56 1.92 15.82
CA ARG A 137 -9.41 3.36 15.55
C ARG A 137 -7.94 3.76 15.61
N THR A 138 -7.59 4.84 14.91
CA THR A 138 -6.21 5.38 14.89
C THR A 138 -5.69 5.84 16.26
N SER A 139 -6.59 6.05 17.23
CA SER A 139 -6.22 6.45 18.58
C SER A 139 -5.70 5.29 19.44
N ASN A 140 -5.83 4.04 19.01
CA ASN A 140 -5.58 2.84 19.83
C ASN A 140 -6.21 2.92 21.24
N GLU A 141 -7.02 3.94 21.48
CA GLU A 141 -7.72 4.19 22.75
C GLU A 141 -6.80 4.21 23.99
N TRP A 142 -5.56 4.63 23.81
CA TRP A 142 -4.60 4.74 24.90
C TRP A 142 -4.83 6.03 25.70
N PRO A 143 -5.21 5.94 26.98
CA PRO A 143 -5.39 7.12 27.81
C PRO A 143 -4.12 7.98 27.88
N GLY A 144 -4.28 9.28 27.76
CA GLY A 144 -3.19 10.24 27.90
C GLY A 144 -2.42 10.55 26.61
N VAL A 145 -2.49 9.72 25.57
CA VAL A 145 -1.84 10.01 24.27
C VAL A 145 -2.84 10.32 23.16
N GLY A 146 -4.10 9.91 23.33
CA GLY A 146 -5.15 10.16 22.36
C GLY A 146 -4.78 9.61 20.99
N MET A 147 -4.90 10.45 19.96
CA MET A 147 -4.57 10.07 18.57
C MET A 147 -3.08 10.18 18.24
N SER A 148 -2.26 10.75 19.08
CA SER A 148 -0.82 10.93 18.86
C SER A 148 -0.02 9.74 19.38
N VAL A 149 -0.25 8.57 18.81
CA VAL A 149 0.40 7.34 19.23
C VAL A 149 1.87 7.35 18.78
N PRO A 150 2.84 7.25 19.71
CA PRO A 150 4.25 7.17 19.33
C PRO A 150 4.57 5.82 18.66
N THR A 151 5.61 5.80 17.81
CA THR A 151 5.98 4.63 17.01
C THR A 151 6.13 3.35 17.83
N TRP A 152 6.78 3.42 18.99
CA TRP A 152 6.99 2.25 19.87
C TRP A 152 5.67 1.66 20.38
N LEU A 153 4.67 2.50 20.63
CA LEU A 153 3.37 2.05 21.12
C LEU A 153 2.55 1.42 20.00
N SER A 154 2.61 1.97 18.79
CA SER A 154 2.05 1.33 17.60
C SER A 154 2.68 -0.05 17.37
N ASP A 155 4.01 -0.16 17.45
CA ASP A 155 4.72 -1.43 17.31
C ASP A 155 4.30 -2.45 18.38
N TYR A 156 4.20 -2.01 19.63
CA TYR A 156 3.75 -2.85 20.73
C TYR A 156 2.32 -3.37 20.51
N SER A 157 1.39 -2.48 20.20
CA SER A 157 -0.02 -2.84 19.96
C SER A 157 -0.18 -3.82 18.79
N ASN A 158 0.42 -3.49 17.64
CA ASN A 158 0.33 -4.33 16.45
C ASN A 158 1.05 -5.68 16.62
N LYS A 159 2.15 -5.71 17.39
CA LYS A 159 2.84 -6.95 17.71
C LYS A 159 1.99 -7.88 18.57
N LEU A 160 1.26 -7.36 19.56
CA LEU A 160 0.34 -8.16 20.37
C LEU A 160 -0.72 -8.84 19.48
N MET A 161 -1.24 -8.15 18.46
CA MET A 161 -2.17 -8.75 17.50
C MET A 161 -1.54 -9.91 16.74
N VAL A 162 -0.31 -9.73 16.22
CA VAL A 162 0.40 -10.81 15.52
C VAL A 162 0.69 -11.98 16.46
N GLU A 163 1.13 -11.73 17.68
CA GLU A 163 1.41 -12.75 18.70
C GLU A 163 0.16 -13.52 19.14
N SER A 164 -1.02 -12.88 19.10
CA SER A 164 -2.30 -13.56 19.37
C SER A 164 -2.80 -14.40 18.17
N GLY A 165 -2.07 -14.43 17.06
CA GLY A 165 -2.44 -15.15 15.85
C GLY A 165 -3.29 -14.34 14.87
N GLY A 166 -3.58 -13.08 15.16
CA GLY A 166 -4.27 -12.16 14.24
C GLY A 166 -3.38 -11.75 13.07
N ASN A 167 -3.98 -11.52 11.90
CA ASN A 167 -3.24 -11.17 10.69
C ASN A 167 -3.76 -9.91 9.97
N LEU A 168 -4.85 -9.30 10.47
CA LEU A 168 -5.47 -8.14 9.84
C LEU A 168 -5.85 -7.09 10.88
N VAL A 169 -5.53 -5.83 10.58
CA VAL A 169 -6.16 -4.67 11.20
C VAL A 169 -7.00 -3.94 10.16
N ARG A 170 -8.25 -3.68 10.48
CA ARG A 170 -9.14 -2.80 9.73
C ARG A 170 -9.25 -1.46 10.45
N TRP A 171 -8.76 -0.41 9.83
CA TRP A 171 -8.83 0.92 10.41
C TRP A 171 -10.24 1.51 10.29
N MET A 172 -10.77 2.04 11.39
CA MET A 172 -12.12 2.63 11.45
C MET A 172 -12.03 4.14 11.64
N HIS A 173 -12.59 4.94 10.84
CA HIS A 173 -12.98 4.85 9.43
C HIS A 173 -12.25 5.98 8.72
N VAL A 174 -11.04 6.26 9.18
CA VAL A 174 -10.12 7.27 8.64
C VAL A 174 -8.78 6.64 8.32
N CYS A 175 -8.06 7.22 7.37
CA CYS A 175 -6.70 6.78 7.07
C CYS A 175 -5.84 6.87 8.34
N PRO A 176 -5.15 5.80 8.74
CA PRO A 176 -4.31 5.81 9.95
C PRO A 176 -3.10 6.72 9.77
N TRP A 177 -2.49 7.09 10.88
CA TRP A 177 -1.24 7.83 10.88
C TRP A 177 -0.11 7.03 10.22
N LYS A 178 0.84 7.73 9.62
CA LYS A 178 1.96 7.09 8.93
C LYS A 178 2.74 6.12 9.82
N GLN A 179 2.96 6.46 11.09
CA GLN A 179 3.62 5.57 12.05
C GLN A 179 2.85 4.28 12.32
N ASP A 180 1.50 4.29 12.28
CA ASP A 180 0.69 3.09 12.43
C ASP A 180 0.81 2.18 11.20
N ILE A 181 0.80 2.77 10.00
CA ILE A 181 1.02 2.05 8.74
C ILE A 181 2.41 1.42 8.72
N GLU A 182 3.45 2.19 9.04
CA GLU A 182 4.83 1.71 9.07
C GLU A 182 5.07 0.67 10.17
N SER A 183 4.33 0.76 11.28
CA SER A 183 4.33 -0.27 12.31
C SER A 183 3.83 -1.60 11.77
N CYS A 184 2.69 -1.60 11.06
CA CYS A 184 2.17 -2.81 10.40
C CYS A 184 3.17 -3.39 9.39
N ASP A 185 3.91 -2.53 8.67
CA ASP A 185 4.99 -2.98 7.78
C ASP A 185 6.08 -3.75 8.55
N ARG A 186 6.52 -3.21 9.70
CA ARG A 186 7.60 -3.80 10.51
C ARG A 186 7.21 -5.10 11.19
N VAL A 187 5.99 -5.17 11.72
CA VAL A 187 5.53 -6.37 12.45
C VAL A 187 4.94 -7.46 11.55
N GLY A 188 4.66 -7.14 10.28
CA GLY A 188 4.02 -8.09 9.36
C GLY A 188 2.51 -8.23 9.63
N LEU A 189 1.80 -7.13 9.82
CA LEU A 189 0.34 -7.12 10.01
C LEU A 189 -0.36 -6.53 8.79
N ILE A 190 -1.25 -7.30 8.16
CA ILE A 190 -2.03 -6.85 7.01
C ILE A 190 -2.99 -5.73 7.44
N GLN A 191 -3.20 -4.74 6.57
CA GLN A 191 -4.14 -3.66 6.84
C GLN A 191 -5.15 -3.46 5.72
N ALA A 192 -6.38 -3.09 6.14
CA ALA A 192 -7.38 -2.47 5.31
C ALA A 192 -7.41 -0.97 5.59
N MET A 193 -7.04 -0.16 4.59
CA MET A 193 -6.94 1.30 4.68
C MET A 193 -8.18 1.97 4.09
N PRO A 194 -8.94 2.73 4.90
CA PRO A 194 -10.14 3.42 4.43
C PRO A 194 -9.82 4.73 3.71
N ALA A 195 -10.79 5.17 2.91
CA ALA A 195 -10.78 6.44 2.20
C ALA A 195 -11.00 7.68 3.11
N GLY A 196 -11.14 7.48 4.41
CA GLY A 196 -11.49 8.54 5.36
C GLY A 196 -12.99 8.85 5.42
N ASP A 197 -13.48 9.22 6.61
CA ASP A 197 -14.89 9.55 6.92
C ASP A 197 -15.92 8.66 6.17
N ALA A 198 -15.75 7.36 6.24
CA ALA A 198 -16.38 6.42 5.33
C ALA A 198 -17.57 5.67 5.94
N GLU A 199 -18.38 6.30 6.78
CA GLU A 199 -19.53 5.64 7.42
C GLU A 199 -20.59 5.23 6.40
N LYS A 200 -21.03 6.15 5.55
CA LYS A 200 -22.09 5.92 4.56
C LYS A 200 -21.65 6.40 3.20
N ASP A 201 -22.37 5.97 2.18
CA ASP A 201 -22.28 6.62 0.87
C ASP A 201 -22.67 8.09 0.99
N VAL A 202 -21.98 8.95 0.28
CA VAL A 202 -22.18 10.40 0.27
C VAL A 202 -22.18 10.90 -1.18
N PHE A 203 -22.70 12.09 -1.40
CA PHE A 203 -22.90 12.64 -2.75
C PHE A 203 -22.24 14.01 -2.87
N ASP A 204 -22.20 14.52 -4.10
CA ASP A 204 -21.72 15.85 -4.45
C ASP A 204 -20.31 16.12 -3.90
N ARG A 205 -20.08 17.30 -3.38
CA ARG A 205 -18.77 17.73 -2.89
C ARG A 205 -18.16 16.80 -1.81
N ARG A 206 -18.98 16.17 -0.99
CA ARG A 206 -18.45 15.23 0.04
C ARG A 206 -17.88 13.99 -0.60
N TRP A 207 -18.47 13.51 -1.69
CA TRP A 207 -17.90 12.38 -2.43
C TRP A 207 -16.61 12.77 -3.15
N GLU A 208 -16.58 13.95 -3.79
CA GLU A 208 -15.37 14.48 -4.43
C GLU A 208 -14.21 14.60 -3.43
N GLN A 209 -14.48 15.12 -2.23
CA GLN A 209 -13.49 15.18 -1.16
C GLN A 209 -12.99 13.79 -0.73
N ARG A 210 -13.88 12.78 -0.70
CA ARG A 210 -13.49 11.40 -0.38
C ARG A 210 -12.62 10.79 -1.47
N LEU A 211 -12.89 11.06 -2.74
CA LEU A 211 -12.03 10.65 -3.84
C LEU A 211 -10.63 11.28 -3.73
N GLU A 212 -10.55 12.58 -3.44
CA GLU A 212 -9.26 13.26 -3.25
C GLU A 212 -8.50 12.70 -2.03
N LEU A 213 -9.16 12.42 -0.92
CA LEU A 213 -8.55 11.79 0.25
C LEU A 213 -8.01 10.40 -0.07
N MET A 214 -8.77 9.57 -0.79
CA MET A 214 -8.30 8.25 -1.21
C MET A 214 -7.09 8.36 -2.14
N LYS A 215 -7.12 9.25 -3.11
CA LYS A 215 -5.99 9.51 -4.01
C LYS A 215 -4.73 9.92 -3.26
N GLU A 216 -4.81 10.89 -2.36
CA GLU A 216 -3.67 11.34 -1.56
C GLU A 216 -3.17 10.21 -0.62
N ALA A 217 -4.08 9.45 -0.01
CA ALA A 217 -3.73 8.32 0.85
C ALA A 217 -3.01 7.21 0.06
N ILE A 218 -3.46 6.90 -1.16
CA ILE A 218 -2.80 5.93 -2.05
C ILE A 218 -1.41 6.43 -2.44
N ILE A 219 -1.27 7.64 -2.95
CA ILE A 219 0.01 8.20 -3.38
C ILE A 219 1.00 8.20 -2.20
N TYR A 220 0.55 8.58 -1.01
CA TYR A 220 1.40 8.67 0.17
C TYR A 220 1.82 7.30 0.72
N ASN A 221 0.99 6.27 0.56
CA ASN A 221 1.18 4.97 1.20
C ASN A 221 1.39 3.79 0.24
N ARG A 222 1.38 3.99 -1.08
CA ARG A 222 1.50 2.89 -2.06
C ARG A 222 2.80 2.09 -2.00
N ASN A 223 3.81 2.59 -1.29
CA ASN A 223 5.06 1.86 -1.06
C ASN A 223 5.06 1.02 0.24
N ASN A 224 3.99 1.05 1.02
CA ASN A 224 3.87 0.29 2.27
C ASN A 224 3.30 -1.11 1.99
N PRO A 225 4.06 -2.20 2.22
CA PRO A 225 3.66 -3.55 1.82
C PRO A 225 2.50 -4.13 2.62
N SER A 226 2.28 -3.67 3.84
CA SER A 226 1.22 -4.18 4.72
C SER A 226 -0.20 -3.79 4.27
N ILE A 227 -0.35 -2.70 3.50
CA ILE A 227 -1.64 -2.34 2.92
C ILE A 227 -1.97 -3.32 1.80
N ILE A 228 -3.02 -4.11 1.98
CA ILE A 228 -3.50 -5.09 1.01
C ILE A 228 -4.88 -4.70 0.48
N PHE A 229 -5.67 -3.99 1.28
CA PHE A 229 -7.05 -3.64 0.98
C PHE A 229 -7.25 -2.14 1.07
N TYR A 230 -7.90 -1.58 0.05
CA TYR A 230 -8.41 -0.21 0.06
C TYR A 230 -9.90 -0.24 0.29
N GLU A 231 -10.36 0.40 1.35
CA GLU A 231 -11.76 0.42 1.75
C GLU A 231 -12.46 1.71 1.32
N SER A 232 -13.45 1.59 0.45
CA SER A 232 -14.18 2.72 -0.11
C SER A 232 -15.25 3.30 0.81
N GLY A 233 -15.67 2.54 1.82
CA GLY A 233 -16.66 2.95 2.80
C GLY A 233 -16.86 1.90 3.89
N ASN A 234 -17.34 2.34 5.07
CA ASN A 234 -17.73 1.44 6.14
C ASN A 234 -19.04 0.69 5.84
N ARG A 235 -19.90 1.31 5.06
CA ARG A 235 -21.10 0.69 4.48
C ARG A 235 -20.95 0.61 2.98
N GLY A 236 -21.82 -0.15 2.32
CA GLY A 236 -21.85 -0.21 0.86
C GLY A 236 -21.93 1.17 0.23
N VAL A 237 -21.12 1.39 -0.76
CA VAL A 237 -21.22 2.55 -1.65
C VAL A 237 -21.92 2.13 -2.95
N SER A 238 -22.43 3.08 -3.72
CA SER A 238 -23.02 2.80 -5.02
C SER A 238 -22.03 2.13 -5.97
N ARG A 239 -22.54 1.43 -6.98
CA ARG A 239 -21.70 0.83 -8.03
C ARG A 239 -20.81 1.87 -8.71
N GLU A 240 -21.39 3.04 -9.00
CA GLU A 240 -20.66 4.15 -9.63
C GLU A 240 -19.50 4.64 -8.77
N HIS A 241 -19.75 4.84 -7.48
CA HIS A 241 -18.73 5.26 -6.52
C HIS A 241 -17.62 4.21 -6.34
N MET A 242 -17.98 2.92 -6.35
CA MET A 242 -16.99 1.84 -6.30
C MET A 242 -16.08 1.86 -7.54
N LEU A 243 -16.64 2.09 -8.72
CA LEU A 243 -15.86 2.22 -9.95
C LEU A 243 -14.92 3.43 -9.93
N GLN A 244 -15.35 4.56 -9.37
CA GLN A 244 -14.51 5.74 -9.22
C GLN A 244 -13.35 5.49 -8.24
N MET A 245 -13.60 4.85 -7.10
CA MET A 245 -12.53 4.47 -6.15
C MET A 245 -11.54 3.49 -6.78
N LYS A 246 -12.05 2.52 -7.54
CA LYS A 246 -11.21 1.57 -8.27
C LYS A 246 -10.37 2.26 -9.33
N ALA A 247 -10.94 3.22 -10.07
CA ALA A 247 -10.21 3.99 -11.08
C ALA A 247 -9.02 4.77 -10.46
N ILE A 248 -9.19 5.35 -9.27
CA ILE A 248 -8.10 6.01 -8.54
C ILE A 248 -6.99 5.01 -8.19
N ARG A 249 -7.35 3.82 -7.67
CA ARG A 249 -6.36 2.77 -7.41
C ARG A 249 -5.65 2.36 -8.69
N ASP A 250 -6.36 2.13 -9.78
CA ASP A 250 -5.80 1.68 -11.06
C ASP A 250 -4.87 2.73 -11.69
N GLU A 251 -5.12 4.03 -11.43
CA GLU A 251 -4.25 5.12 -11.89
C GLU A 251 -2.99 5.29 -11.03
N PHE A 252 -3.13 5.28 -9.70
CA PHE A 252 -2.03 5.66 -8.79
C PHE A 252 -1.30 4.49 -8.14
N ASP A 253 -1.88 3.29 -8.17
CA ASP A 253 -1.30 2.06 -7.61
C ASP A 253 -1.63 0.81 -8.47
N PRO A 254 -1.40 0.85 -9.80
CA PRO A 254 -1.80 -0.24 -10.70
C PRO A 254 -1.05 -1.55 -10.45
N HIS A 255 0.12 -1.51 -9.83
CA HIS A 255 1.02 -2.64 -9.64
C HIS A 255 1.18 -3.07 -8.17
N GLY A 256 0.52 -2.39 -7.24
CA GLY A 256 0.66 -2.67 -5.82
C GLY A 256 0.02 -3.95 -5.33
N GLY A 257 -0.77 -4.63 -6.19
CA GLY A 257 -1.44 -5.88 -5.82
C GLY A 257 -2.41 -5.69 -4.64
N ARG A 258 -3.25 -4.65 -4.70
CA ARG A 258 -4.20 -4.30 -3.66
C ARG A 258 -5.63 -4.36 -4.19
N ALA A 259 -6.52 -4.94 -3.39
CA ALA A 259 -7.93 -5.04 -3.72
C ALA A 259 -8.71 -3.82 -3.24
N SER A 260 -9.68 -3.38 -4.03
CA SER A 260 -10.63 -2.34 -3.68
C SER A 260 -11.98 -2.94 -3.32
N GLY A 261 -12.56 -2.53 -2.21
CA GLY A 261 -13.83 -3.05 -1.75
C GLY A 261 -14.41 -2.25 -0.58
N SER A 262 -15.41 -2.80 0.05
CA SER A 262 -16.06 -2.22 1.24
C SER A 262 -16.91 -3.26 1.95
N ARG A 263 -17.45 -2.90 3.12
CA ARG A 263 -18.50 -3.65 3.77
C ARG A 263 -19.82 -3.55 2.96
N GLU A 264 -20.68 -4.57 3.08
CA GLU A 264 -22.00 -4.60 2.42
C GLU A 264 -21.97 -4.52 0.88
N MET A 265 -20.91 -5.08 0.26
CA MET A 265 -20.67 -4.99 -1.19
C MET A 265 -20.95 -6.30 -1.95
N LEU A 266 -21.66 -7.26 -1.35
CA LEU A 266 -21.89 -8.59 -1.90
C LEU A 266 -22.49 -8.60 -3.31
N ASN A 267 -23.37 -7.67 -3.60
CA ASN A 267 -24.11 -7.60 -4.85
C ASN A 267 -23.44 -6.69 -5.88
N ILE A 268 -22.27 -6.16 -5.57
CA ILE A 268 -21.51 -5.26 -6.44
C ILE A 268 -20.30 -6.00 -7.01
N ASN A 269 -20.41 -6.44 -8.25
CA ASN A 269 -19.38 -7.23 -8.93
C ASN A 269 -18.03 -6.49 -9.11
N GLU A 270 -18.03 -5.19 -9.04
CA GLU A 270 -16.87 -4.32 -9.19
C GLU A 270 -16.00 -4.29 -7.93
N ALA A 271 -16.54 -4.65 -6.76
CA ALA A 271 -15.75 -4.83 -5.55
C ALA A 271 -14.90 -6.10 -5.68
N GLU A 272 -13.64 -6.01 -5.31
CA GLU A 272 -12.67 -7.11 -5.39
C GLU A 272 -12.56 -7.88 -4.08
N TYR A 273 -13.12 -7.35 -3.01
CA TYR A 273 -13.34 -7.98 -1.73
C TYR A 273 -14.56 -7.35 -1.05
N GLY A 274 -15.06 -7.99 -0.02
CA GLY A 274 -16.16 -7.42 0.74
C GLY A 274 -16.41 -8.20 2.02
N GLY A 275 -17.42 -7.77 2.75
CA GLY A 275 -17.84 -8.44 3.97
C GLY A 275 -19.12 -7.87 4.54
N GLU A 276 -19.63 -8.53 5.54
CA GLU A 276 -20.82 -8.15 6.27
C GLU A 276 -20.46 -7.84 7.72
N MET A 277 -21.38 -7.28 8.45
CA MET A 277 -21.15 -6.97 9.87
C MET A 277 -21.17 -8.23 10.73
N LEU A 278 -22.22 -9.04 10.59
CA LEU A 278 -22.47 -10.23 11.44
C LEU A 278 -22.43 -11.56 10.67
N TYR A 279 -22.43 -11.53 9.34
CA TYR A 279 -22.52 -12.72 8.52
C TYR A 279 -21.29 -12.94 7.69
N ILE A 280 -20.84 -14.17 7.62
CA ILE A 280 -19.86 -14.61 6.64
C ILE A 280 -20.66 -15.02 5.41
N ASN A 281 -20.85 -14.09 4.50
CA ASN A 281 -21.38 -14.41 3.19
C ASN A 281 -20.33 -15.08 2.33
N LYS A 282 -20.74 -16.10 1.61
CA LYS A 282 -19.84 -16.87 0.76
C LYS A 282 -19.87 -16.30 -0.65
N SER A 283 -18.73 -15.84 -1.10
CA SER A 283 -18.48 -15.57 -2.51
C SER A 283 -17.55 -16.64 -3.08
N LYS A 284 -17.88 -17.17 -4.25
CA LYS A 284 -16.96 -18.05 -5.00
C LYS A 284 -15.95 -17.25 -5.82
N LYS A 285 -16.15 -15.94 -5.95
CA LYS A 285 -15.36 -15.07 -6.82
C LYS A 285 -14.37 -14.23 -6.03
N HIS A 286 -14.84 -13.55 -4.98
CA HIS A 286 -14.05 -12.59 -4.20
C HIS A 286 -13.83 -13.05 -2.77
N PRO A 287 -12.70 -12.72 -2.14
CA PRO A 287 -12.51 -12.95 -0.72
C PRO A 287 -13.52 -12.14 0.10
N MET A 288 -14.09 -12.76 1.10
CA MET A 288 -15.11 -12.21 1.97
C MET A 288 -14.76 -12.52 3.43
N TRP A 289 -14.96 -11.57 4.33
CA TRP A 289 -14.83 -11.77 5.76
C TRP A 289 -15.81 -10.91 6.53
N SER A 290 -16.10 -11.26 7.80
CA SER A 290 -16.85 -10.40 8.70
C SER A 290 -15.96 -9.24 9.15
N MET A 291 -16.39 -8.02 8.89
CA MET A 291 -15.57 -6.82 9.12
C MET A 291 -15.75 -6.20 10.50
N GLU A 292 -16.88 -6.46 11.17
CA GLU A 292 -17.20 -5.96 12.51
C GLU A 292 -17.99 -7.03 13.29
N TYR A 293 -17.37 -8.17 13.52
CA TYR A 293 -17.97 -9.25 14.31
C TYR A 293 -17.90 -8.89 15.81
N HIS A 294 -18.89 -9.30 16.59
CA HIS A 294 -19.03 -8.99 18.03
C HIS A 294 -19.13 -7.50 18.38
N ARG A 295 -19.70 -6.70 17.49
CA ARG A 295 -19.86 -5.27 17.74
C ARG A 295 -20.80 -4.96 18.92
N ASP A 296 -21.84 -5.74 19.09
CA ASP A 296 -22.98 -5.47 19.97
C ASP A 296 -23.03 -6.42 21.19
N GLU A 297 -21.95 -7.12 21.48
CA GLU A 297 -21.82 -7.98 22.66
C GLU A 297 -21.15 -7.28 23.85
#